data_fbc2fba21e51343f5bcbc7a53b76ae04
#
_entry.id   fbc2fba21e51343f5bcbc7a53b76ae04
#
_cell.length_a   1.000
_cell.length_b   1.000
_cell.length_c   1.000
_cell.angle_alpha   90.00
_cell.angle_beta   90.00
_cell.angle_gamma   90.00
#
_symmetry.space_group_name_H-M   'P 1'
#
loop_
_entity.id
_entity.type
_entity.pdbx_description
1 polymer ?
#
loop_
_entity_poly.entity_id
_entity_poly.type
_entity_poly.pdbx_seq_one_letter_code
_entity_poly.pdbx_strand_id
1 'polypeptide(L)'
;MNQYPLVYLDHVHKNYGDAPALYDVSLNIQPGRIIGLLGPNGSGKTTIIKLINGLLQPTSGHIYLKGVKPSPDTKRIVSYLPDTTYLSDSSKVIEAVKYFQDFYDNFDSTKAMQLLKDLHIDPQVRIGSLSKGNKEKMQLILVMSRHAELYILDEPIGGVDPAARDYILQTIIQNRTPQSSVIISTHLIADIEPILDEVILINQGQILLHENANQLRQQYNQSIDNLFRNQFRFY
;
A
#
# COMPACT_ATOMS: atom_id res chain seq x y z
N MET A 1 6.14 -6.38 -27.70
CA MET A 1 7.15 -6.39 -26.63
C MET A 1 6.49 -7.05 -25.43
N ASN A 2 7.00 -8.18 -24.95
CA ASN A 2 6.50 -8.78 -23.70
C ASN A 2 6.85 -7.83 -22.55
N GLN A 3 5.86 -7.07 -22.10
CA GLN A 3 6.03 -6.19 -20.96
C GLN A 3 5.93 -7.06 -19.71
N TYR A 4 7.02 -7.13 -18.92
CA TYR A 4 7.00 -7.82 -17.63
C TYR A 4 5.91 -7.20 -16.73
N PRO A 5 5.20 -8.02 -15.93
CA PRO A 5 4.28 -7.49 -14.93
C PRO A 5 5.01 -6.56 -13.95
N LEU A 6 4.29 -5.62 -13.37
CA LEU A 6 4.86 -4.70 -12.37
C LEU A 6 5.32 -5.46 -11.13
N VAL A 7 4.50 -6.41 -10.67
CA VAL A 7 4.84 -7.33 -9.58
C VAL A 7 4.48 -8.75 -10.00
N TYR A 8 5.41 -9.67 -9.83
CA TYR A 8 5.21 -11.10 -10.05
C TYR A 8 5.72 -11.90 -8.86
N LEU A 9 4.84 -12.67 -8.25
CA LEU A 9 5.15 -13.67 -7.24
C LEU A 9 4.93 -15.04 -7.86
N ASP A 10 5.90 -15.93 -7.70
CA ASP A 10 5.95 -17.25 -8.28
C ASP A 10 6.13 -18.31 -7.19
N HIS A 11 5.04 -18.99 -6.84
CA HIS A 11 4.99 -20.05 -5.82
C HIS A 11 5.69 -19.67 -4.52
N VAL A 12 5.38 -18.47 -3.99
CA VAL A 12 6.05 -17.90 -2.83
C VAL A 12 5.54 -18.54 -1.54
N HIS A 13 6.48 -19.05 -0.75
CA HIS A 13 6.26 -19.48 0.63
C HIS A 13 7.04 -18.60 1.59
N LYS A 14 6.47 -18.36 2.78
CA LYS A 14 7.16 -17.66 3.86
C LYS A 14 6.82 -18.27 5.20
N ASN A 15 7.86 -18.70 5.92
CA ASN A 15 7.75 -19.17 7.29
C ASN A 15 8.51 -18.21 8.23
N TYR A 16 8.00 -18.07 9.45
CA TYR A 16 8.68 -17.46 10.59
C TYR A 16 9.00 -18.56 11.59
N GLY A 17 10.24 -19.08 11.53
CA GLY A 17 10.57 -20.35 12.20
C GLY A 17 9.69 -21.46 11.62
N ASP A 18 8.97 -22.17 12.50
CA ASP A 18 8.05 -23.26 12.12
C ASP A 18 6.63 -22.78 11.75
N ALA A 19 6.33 -21.50 11.96
CA ALA A 19 5.00 -20.96 11.70
C ALA A 19 4.90 -20.49 10.24
N PRO A 20 4.04 -21.12 9.39
CA PRO A 20 3.79 -20.68 8.02
C PRO A 20 3.00 -19.37 8.01
N ALA A 21 3.46 -18.39 7.25
CA ALA A 21 2.79 -17.11 7.04
C ALA A 21 2.24 -16.97 5.61
N LEU A 22 2.91 -17.57 4.63
CA LEU A 22 2.43 -17.67 3.25
C LEU A 22 2.66 -19.07 2.71
N TYR A 23 1.68 -19.57 1.97
CA TYR A 23 1.71 -20.89 1.37
C TYR A 23 1.30 -20.80 -0.10
N ASP A 24 2.24 -21.11 -1.01
CA ASP A 24 2.04 -21.20 -2.45
C ASP A 24 1.39 -19.95 -3.08
N VAL A 25 1.89 -18.78 -2.73
CA VAL A 25 1.34 -17.51 -3.22
C VAL A 25 1.89 -17.20 -4.60
N SER A 26 1.00 -17.15 -5.60
CA SER A 26 1.30 -16.69 -6.95
C SER A 26 0.42 -15.49 -7.31
N LEU A 27 1.04 -14.39 -7.76
CA LEU A 27 0.38 -13.14 -8.12
C LEU A 27 1.02 -12.53 -9.35
N ASN A 28 0.19 -11.89 -10.18
CA ASN A 28 0.63 -11.17 -11.37
C ASN A 28 -0.09 -9.82 -11.42
N ILE A 29 0.59 -8.76 -11.01
CA ILE A 29 0.03 -7.40 -10.96
C ILE A 29 0.53 -6.60 -12.15
N GLN A 30 -0.42 -6.12 -12.95
CA GLN A 30 -0.15 -5.26 -14.10
C GLN A 30 -0.05 -3.78 -13.69
N PRO A 31 0.67 -2.93 -14.45
CA PRO A 31 0.75 -1.50 -14.16
C PRO A 31 -0.60 -0.78 -14.35
N GLY A 32 -0.74 0.38 -13.68
CA GLY A 32 -1.88 1.29 -13.86
C GLY A 32 -3.14 0.91 -13.09
N ARG A 33 -3.06 0.07 -12.05
CA ARG A 33 -4.21 -0.43 -11.28
C ARG A 33 -4.19 0.03 -9.83
N ILE A 34 -5.38 0.25 -9.26
CA ILE A 34 -5.60 0.35 -7.82
C ILE A 34 -6.12 -1.00 -7.32
N ILE A 35 -5.35 -1.65 -6.48
CA ILE A 35 -5.56 -3.03 -6.03
C ILE A 35 -5.85 -3.04 -4.53
N GLY A 36 -6.98 -3.61 -4.12
CA GLY A 36 -7.26 -3.92 -2.72
C GLY A 36 -6.66 -5.27 -2.33
N LEU A 37 -5.70 -5.27 -1.41
CA LEU A 37 -5.20 -6.50 -0.77
C LEU A 37 -5.98 -6.73 0.52
N LEU A 38 -7.00 -7.58 0.46
CA LEU A 38 -8.03 -7.74 1.48
C LEU A 38 -7.92 -9.11 2.17
N GLY A 39 -8.14 -9.12 3.46
CA GLY A 39 -8.10 -10.35 4.28
C GLY A 39 -8.19 -10.03 5.77
N PRO A 40 -8.53 -11.00 6.62
CA PRO A 40 -8.57 -10.81 8.07
C PRO A 40 -7.18 -10.51 8.63
N ASN A 41 -7.12 -10.09 9.89
CA ASN A 41 -5.84 -9.89 10.58
C ASN A 41 -5.09 -11.22 10.67
N GLY A 42 -3.76 -11.18 10.43
CA GLY A 42 -2.95 -12.40 10.40
C GLY A 42 -3.04 -13.21 9.10
N SER A 43 -3.81 -12.78 8.09
CA SER A 43 -3.94 -13.54 6.83
C SER A 43 -2.70 -13.56 5.94
N GLY A 44 -1.69 -12.71 6.21
CA GLY A 44 -0.45 -12.65 5.43
C GLY A 44 -0.27 -11.37 4.60
N LYS A 45 -1.20 -10.38 4.63
CA LYS A 45 -1.12 -9.12 3.88
C LYS A 45 0.22 -8.39 4.06
N THR A 46 0.56 -8.05 5.31
CA THR A 46 1.81 -7.36 5.64
C THR A 46 3.04 -8.19 5.28
N THR A 47 2.95 -9.53 5.30
CA THR A 47 4.04 -10.40 4.86
C THR A 47 4.27 -10.28 3.35
N ILE A 48 3.20 -10.32 2.53
CA ILE A 48 3.29 -10.06 1.07
C ILE A 48 3.90 -8.68 0.81
N ILE A 49 3.39 -7.65 1.49
CA ILE A 49 3.88 -6.27 1.36
C ILE A 49 5.38 -6.17 1.65
N LYS A 50 5.83 -6.76 2.76
CA LYS A 50 7.25 -6.74 3.14
C LYS A 50 8.14 -7.51 2.16
N LEU A 51 7.64 -8.59 1.60
CA LEU A 51 8.34 -9.36 0.58
C LEU A 51 8.50 -8.57 -0.72
N ILE A 52 7.44 -7.92 -1.21
CA ILE A 52 7.49 -7.06 -2.41
C ILE A 52 8.47 -5.90 -2.20
N ASN A 53 8.48 -5.32 -1.00
CA ASN A 53 9.43 -4.24 -0.65
C ASN A 53 10.87 -4.73 -0.42
N GLY A 54 11.14 -6.04 -0.46
CA GLY A 54 12.47 -6.61 -0.16
C GLY A 54 12.90 -6.43 1.31
N LEU A 55 11.95 -6.19 2.21
CA LEU A 55 12.17 -6.13 3.67
C LEU A 55 12.21 -7.53 4.29
N LEU A 56 11.71 -8.52 3.57
CA LEU A 56 11.77 -9.94 3.90
C LEU A 56 12.25 -10.72 2.68
N GLN A 57 12.86 -11.90 2.93
CA GLN A 57 13.15 -12.88 1.90
C GLN A 57 12.12 -14.00 1.96
N PRO A 58 11.66 -14.55 0.83
CA PRO A 58 10.81 -15.73 0.82
C PRO A 58 11.58 -16.95 1.34
N THR A 59 10.89 -17.92 1.94
CA THR A 59 11.47 -19.22 2.32
C THR A 59 11.72 -20.07 1.07
N SER A 60 10.78 -20.01 0.10
CA SER A 60 10.92 -20.57 -1.25
C SER A 60 10.07 -19.80 -2.25
N GLY A 61 10.25 -20.07 -3.54
CA GLY A 61 9.63 -19.32 -4.62
C GLY A 61 10.39 -18.05 -4.97
N HIS A 62 9.83 -17.27 -5.87
CA HIS A 62 10.50 -16.08 -6.43
C HIS A 62 9.60 -14.87 -6.47
N ILE A 63 10.21 -13.68 -6.34
CA ILE A 63 9.51 -12.39 -6.43
C ILE A 63 10.27 -11.53 -7.41
N TYR A 64 9.52 -10.85 -8.30
CA TYR A 64 10.07 -9.95 -9.29
C TYR A 64 9.26 -8.65 -9.36
N LEU A 65 9.95 -7.53 -9.48
CA LEU A 65 9.41 -6.23 -9.84
C LEU A 65 9.96 -5.87 -11.22
N LYS A 66 9.08 -5.75 -12.22
CA LYS A 66 9.46 -5.53 -13.62
C LYS A 66 10.55 -6.52 -14.11
N GLY A 67 10.45 -7.78 -13.70
CA GLY A 67 11.40 -8.85 -14.06
C GLY A 67 12.70 -8.87 -13.24
N VAL A 68 12.88 -7.97 -12.26
CA VAL A 68 14.07 -7.88 -11.40
C VAL A 68 13.71 -8.29 -9.97
N LYS A 69 14.57 -9.06 -9.30
CA LYS A 69 14.38 -9.40 -7.87
C LYS A 69 14.41 -8.13 -7.01
N PRO A 70 13.67 -8.10 -5.89
CA PRO A 70 13.70 -6.98 -4.95
C PRO A 70 15.14 -6.64 -4.54
N SER A 71 15.54 -5.38 -4.72
CA SER A 71 16.90 -4.88 -4.58
C SER A 71 16.88 -3.39 -4.21
N PRO A 72 18.01 -2.76 -3.91
CA PRO A 72 18.07 -1.31 -3.78
C PRO A 72 17.53 -0.56 -5.01
N ASP A 73 17.76 -1.08 -6.22
CA ASP A 73 17.27 -0.45 -7.46
C ASP A 73 15.75 -0.51 -7.58
N THR A 74 15.12 -1.62 -7.18
CA THR A 74 13.64 -1.70 -7.20
C THR A 74 12.99 -0.77 -6.18
N LYS A 75 13.71 -0.33 -5.12
CA LYS A 75 13.21 0.67 -4.18
C LYS A 75 13.03 2.06 -4.80
N ARG A 76 13.66 2.33 -5.93
CA ARG A 76 13.46 3.58 -6.68
C ARG A 76 12.05 3.66 -7.28
N ILE A 77 11.50 2.53 -7.70
CA ILE A 77 10.17 2.44 -8.32
C ILE A 77 9.05 2.17 -7.32
N VAL A 78 9.37 1.82 -6.06
CA VAL A 78 8.39 1.52 -5.01
C VAL A 78 8.35 2.63 -3.98
N SER A 79 7.17 3.12 -3.66
CA SER A 79 6.91 4.02 -2.53
C SER A 79 6.02 3.32 -1.51
N TYR A 80 6.47 3.19 -0.26
CA TYR A 80 5.84 2.36 0.76
C TYR A 80 5.42 3.18 1.97
N LEU A 81 4.15 3.05 2.35
CA LEU A 81 3.58 3.54 3.60
C LEU A 81 3.32 2.33 4.52
N PRO A 82 4.08 2.14 5.59
CA PRO A 82 3.78 1.09 6.59
C PRO A 82 2.62 1.51 7.50
N ASP A 83 1.99 0.53 8.15
CA ASP A 83 0.92 0.69 9.14
C ASP A 83 1.36 1.43 10.41
N THR A 84 2.66 1.43 10.69
CA THR A 84 3.25 2.09 11.85
C THR A 84 4.08 3.30 11.45
N THR A 85 4.09 4.34 12.32
CA THR A 85 4.93 5.51 12.08
C THR A 85 6.40 5.16 12.23
N TYR A 86 7.21 5.62 11.26
CA TYR A 86 8.67 5.48 11.24
C TYR A 86 9.39 6.82 11.43
N LEU A 87 8.63 7.91 11.56
CA LEU A 87 9.17 9.25 11.70
C LEU A 87 9.51 9.54 13.15
N SER A 88 10.64 10.22 13.38
CA SER A 88 11.05 10.63 14.72
C SER A 88 10.18 11.76 15.26
N ASP A 89 9.61 11.58 16.44
CA ASP A 89 8.79 12.59 17.13
C ASP A 89 9.58 13.87 17.45
N SER A 90 10.90 13.78 17.58
CA SER A 90 11.77 14.94 17.85
C SER A 90 12.03 15.82 16.63
N SER A 91 11.90 15.28 15.44
CA SER A 91 12.13 16.00 14.18
C SER A 91 10.98 16.94 13.84
N LYS A 92 11.29 18.01 13.11
CA LYS A 92 10.28 18.87 12.50
C LYS A 92 9.74 18.25 11.20
N VAL A 93 8.53 18.65 10.83
CA VAL A 93 7.90 18.23 9.55
C VAL A 93 8.79 18.57 8.35
N ILE A 94 9.37 19.77 8.30
CA ILE A 94 10.27 20.20 7.24
C ILE A 94 11.56 19.36 7.16
N GLU A 95 12.04 18.86 8.30
CA GLU A 95 13.24 18.01 8.34
C GLU A 95 12.95 16.64 7.69
N ALA A 96 11.74 16.09 7.90
CA ALA A 96 11.32 14.87 7.24
C ALA A 96 11.17 15.07 5.71
N VAL A 97 10.63 16.20 5.27
CA VAL A 97 10.57 16.55 3.83
C VAL A 97 11.97 16.62 3.23
N LYS A 98 12.93 17.31 3.88
CA LYS A 98 14.31 17.39 3.44
C LYS A 98 14.98 16.01 3.40
N TYR A 99 14.77 15.19 4.44
CA TYR A 99 15.30 13.83 4.49
C TYR A 99 14.84 13.00 3.28
N PHE A 100 13.55 13.07 2.90
CA PHE A 100 13.04 12.38 1.73
C PHE A 100 13.62 12.93 0.43
N GLN A 101 13.81 14.25 0.33
CA GLN A 101 14.42 14.89 -0.81
C GLN A 101 15.89 14.48 -1.01
N ASP A 102 16.63 14.37 0.09
CA ASP A 102 18.03 13.96 0.06
C ASP A 102 18.21 12.47 -0.24
N PHE A 103 17.24 11.65 0.18
CA PHE A 103 17.33 10.19 0.06
C PHE A 103 16.75 9.63 -1.23
N TYR A 104 15.71 10.27 -1.79
CA TYR A 104 14.99 9.79 -2.97
C TYR A 104 15.08 10.79 -4.13
N ASP A 105 15.82 10.43 -5.19
CA ASP A 105 15.98 11.24 -6.41
C ASP A 105 14.63 11.58 -7.09
N ASN A 106 13.59 10.75 -6.87
CA ASN A 106 12.26 10.90 -7.43
C ASN A 106 11.25 11.56 -6.47
N PHE A 107 11.72 12.25 -5.43
CA PHE A 107 10.86 12.97 -4.49
C PHE A 107 10.60 14.40 -4.95
N ASP A 108 9.34 14.81 -4.95
CA ASP A 108 8.89 16.16 -5.28
C ASP A 108 8.61 16.95 -3.99
N SER A 109 9.60 17.71 -3.54
CA SER A 109 9.46 18.53 -2.34
C SER A 109 8.45 19.68 -2.50
N THR A 110 8.25 20.19 -3.72
CA THR A 110 7.27 21.24 -4.00
C THR A 110 5.86 20.69 -3.79
N LYS A 111 5.58 19.49 -4.33
CA LYS A 111 4.33 18.77 -4.14
C LYS A 111 4.10 18.47 -2.65
N ALA A 112 5.12 17.99 -1.93
CA ALA A 112 5.00 17.72 -0.49
C ALA A 112 4.60 18.97 0.29
N MET A 113 5.25 20.10 0.03
CA MET A 113 4.95 21.37 0.69
C MET A 113 3.55 21.89 0.35
N GLN A 114 3.08 21.70 -0.90
CA GLN A 114 1.71 22.06 -1.28
C GLN A 114 0.68 21.21 -0.52
N LEU A 115 0.86 19.89 -0.47
CA LEU A 115 -0.04 18.98 0.25
C LEU A 115 -0.06 19.26 1.77
N LEU A 116 1.09 19.62 2.37
CA LEU A 116 1.15 20.06 3.78
C LEU A 116 0.32 21.33 4.00
N LYS A 117 0.43 22.31 3.08
CA LYS A 117 -0.35 23.55 3.13
C LYS A 117 -1.85 23.27 3.02
N ASP A 118 -2.28 22.42 2.10
CA ASP A 118 -3.68 22.06 1.88
C ASP A 118 -4.30 21.40 3.12
N LEU A 119 -3.49 20.65 3.88
CA LEU A 119 -3.88 20.02 5.13
C LEU A 119 -3.67 20.89 6.39
N HIS A 120 -3.23 22.14 6.22
CA HIS A 120 -2.91 23.05 7.31
C HIS A 120 -1.90 22.47 8.32
N ILE A 121 -0.93 21.69 7.84
CA ILE A 121 0.17 21.16 8.64
C ILE A 121 1.34 22.14 8.53
N ASP A 122 1.68 22.82 9.65
CA ASP A 122 2.81 23.73 9.69
C ASP A 122 4.14 22.94 9.57
N PRO A 123 4.99 23.22 8.57
CA PRO A 123 6.27 22.55 8.40
C PRO A 123 7.28 22.77 9.55
N GLN A 124 7.07 23.79 10.39
CA GLN A 124 7.99 24.14 11.47
C GLN A 124 7.70 23.43 12.80
N VAL A 125 6.53 22.79 12.93
CA VAL A 125 6.19 22.06 14.17
C VAL A 125 6.93 20.74 14.26
N ARG A 126 7.09 20.25 15.49
CA ARG A 126 7.65 18.90 15.73
C ARG A 126 6.60 17.84 15.39
N ILE A 127 7.04 16.74 14.79
CA ILE A 127 6.17 15.59 14.43
C ILE A 127 5.47 15.05 15.68
N GLY A 128 6.18 15.01 16.82
CA GLY A 128 5.61 14.58 18.10
C GLY A 128 4.42 15.41 18.58
N SER A 129 4.32 16.69 18.19
CA SER A 129 3.20 17.57 18.56
C SER A 129 1.97 17.42 17.67
N LEU A 130 2.08 16.71 16.55
CA LEU A 130 0.95 16.43 15.66
C LEU A 130 -0.02 15.42 16.31
N SER A 131 -1.31 15.58 16.05
CA SER A 131 -2.28 14.54 16.35
C SER A 131 -1.97 13.25 15.57
N LYS A 132 -2.46 12.12 16.05
CA LYS A 132 -2.28 10.84 15.35
C LYS A 132 -2.69 10.93 13.87
N GLY A 133 -3.88 11.46 13.58
CA GLY A 133 -4.37 11.60 12.20
C GLY A 133 -3.48 12.54 11.35
N ASN A 134 -2.91 13.61 11.92
CA ASN A 134 -2.00 14.48 11.18
C ASN A 134 -0.63 13.81 10.94
N LYS A 135 -0.16 12.95 11.83
CA LYS A 135 1.04 12.12 11.58
C LYS A 135 0.80 11.16 10.42
N GLU A 136 -0.34 10.49 10.37
CA GLU A 136 -0.74 9.58 9.28
C GLU A 136 -0.84 10.32 7.94
N LYS A 137 -1.52 11.47 7.90
CA LYS A 137 -1.60 12.33 6.72
C LYS A 137 -0.22 12.78 6.24
N MET A 138 0.64 13.21 7.17
CA MET A 138 2.01 13.62 6.84
C MET A 138 2.81 12.46 6.21
N GLN A 139 2.74 11.26 6.77
CA GLN A 139 3.42 10.09 6.20
C GLN A 139 2.92 9.78 4.79
N LEU A 140 1.59 9.84 4.58
CA LEU A 140 1.00 9.68 3.25
C LEU A 140 1.52 10.75 2.27
N ILE A 141 1.59 12.02 2.69
CA ILE A 141 2.14 13.10 1.86
C ILE A 141 3.55 12.76 1.40
N LEU A 142 4.43 12.32 2.30
CA LEU A 142 5.81 11.96 1.96
C LEU A 142 5.85 10.81 0.93
N VAL A 143 5.02 9.79 1.11
CA VAL A 143 4.94 8.65 0.21
C VAL A 143 4.37 9.04 -1.15
N MET A 144 3.28 9.81 -1.19
CA MET A 144 2.62 10.24 -2.43
C MET A 144 3.35 11.38 -3.17
N SER A 145 4.33 12.01 -2.53
CA SER A 145 5.19 13.01 -3.17
C SER A 145 6.39 12.40 -3.89
N ARG A 146 6.55 11.09 -3.90
CA ARG A 146 7.49 10.40 -4.77
C ARG A 146 6.85 10.10 -6.14
N HIS A 147 7.64 10.16 -7.22
CA HIS A 147 7.23 9.65 -8.53
C HIS A 147 7.57 8.17 -8.62
N ALA A 148 6.69 7.32 -8.07
CA ALA A 148 6.85 5.88 -8.04
C ALA A 148 5.97 5.18 -9.10
N GLU A 149 6.39 3.99 -9.53
CA GLU A 149 5.58 3.12 -10.40
C GLU A 149 4.62 2.25 -9.58
N LEU A 150 5.01 1.93 -8.33
CA LEU A 150 4.22 1.17 -7.38
C LEU A 150 4.15 1.89 -6.03
N TYR A 151 2.95 2.22 -5.61
CA TYR A 151 2.68 2.65 -4.24
C TYR A 151 2.11 1.47 -3.46
N ILE A 152 2.64 1.20 -2.27
CA ILE A 152 2.13 0.18 -1.35
C ILE A 152 1.73 0.89 -0.07
N LEU A 153 0.45 0.84 0.26
CA LEU A 153 -0.13 1.56 1.38
C LEU A 153 -0.74 0.54 2.36
N ASP A 154 -0.08 0.35 3.50
CA ASP A 154 -0.53 -0.59 4.52
C ASP A 154 -1.38 0.16 5.55
N GLU A 155 -2.69 -0.13 5.59
CA GLU A 155 -3.72 0.51 6.44
C GLU A 155 -3.74 2.06 6.36
N PRO A 156 -3.73 2.69 5.15
CA PRO A 156 -3.56 4.14 5.01
C PRO A 156 -4.68 4.99 5.61
N ILE A 157 -5.84 4.40 5.87
CA ILE A 157 -7.02 5.05 6.45
C ILE A 157 -7.38 4.49 7.83
N GLY A 158 -6.54 3.60 8.37
CA GLY A 158 -6.72 3.00 9.68
C GLY A 158 -6.52 4.06 10.79
N GLY A 159 -7.49 4.21 11.68
CA GLY A 159 -7.37 5.17 12.79
C GLY A 159 -7.59 6.64 12.43
N VAL A 160 -7.95 6.94 11.19
CA VAL A 160 -8.28 8.29 10.72
C VAL A 160 -9.79 8.52 10.83
N ASP A 161 -10.20 9.74 11.16
CA ASP A 161 -11.61 10.11 11.20
C ASP A 161 -12.26 10.04 9.79
N PRO A 162 -13.58 9.75 9.68
CA PRO A 162 -14.25 9.56 8.40
C PRO A 162 -14.07 10.72 7.40
N ALA A 163 -14.11 11.98 7.87
CA ALA A 163 -13.95 13.14 6.98
C ALA A 163 -12.54 13.22 6.37
N ALA A 164 -11.53 12.78 7.14
CA ALA A 164 -10.16 12.75 6.65
C ALA A 164 -9.88 11.57 5.71
N ARG A 165 -10.67 10.48 5.77
CA ARG A 165 -10.51 9.34 4.85
C ARG A 165 -10.75 9.74 3.40
N ASP A 166 -11.80 10.50 3.13
CA ASP A 166 -12.11 11.00 1.78
C ASP A 166 -10.94 11.80 1.21
N TYR A 167 -10.35 12.67 2.03
CA TYR A 167 -9.17 13.43 1.61
C TYR A 167 -7.97 12.51 1.30
N ILE A 168 -7.70 11.51 2.13
CA ILE A 168 -6.63 10.53 1.90
C ILE A 168 -6.85 9.80 0.56
N LEU A 169 -8.06 9.31 0.31
CA LEU A 169 -8.40 8.62 -0.94
C LEU A 169 -8.26 9.54 -2.16
N GLN A 170 -8.74 10.78 -2.07
CA GLN A 170 -8.54 11.78 -3.12
C GLN A 170 -7.05 12.07 -3.35
N THR A 171 -6.26 12.20 -2.28
CA THR A 171 -4.81 12.38 -2.39
C THR A 171 -4.14 11.21 -3.12
N ILE A 172 -4.53 9.97 -2.82
CA ILE A 172 -4.03 8.79 -3.51
C ILE A 172 -4.38 8.84 -5.01
N ILE A 173 -5.64 9.08 -5.36
CA ILE A 173 -6.13 9.09 -6.74
C ILE A 173 -5.44 10.19 -7.57
N GLN A 174 -5.39 11.42 -7.03
CA GLN A 174 -4.91 12.60 -7.76
C GLN A 174 -3.39 12.65 -7.89
N ASN A 175 -2.68 11.98 -7.00
CA ASN A 175 -1.22 12.07 -6.93
C ASN A 175 -0.46 10.89 -7.54
N ARG A 176 -1.18 9.91 -8.11
CA ARG A 176 -0.59 8.85 -8.93
C ARG A 176 -0.64 9.21 -10.42
N THR A 177 0.26 8.65 -11.21
CA THR A 177 0.15 8.71 -12.68
C THR A 177 -0.78 7.58 -13.18
N PRO A 178 -1.35 7.67 -14.38
CA PRO A 178 -2.15 6.59 -14.95
C PRO A 178 -1.40 5.26 -15.10
N GLN A 179 -0.08 5.30 -15.21
CA GLN A 179 0.79 4.11 -15.34
C GLN A 179 1.22 3.55 -13.99
N SER A 180 1.12 4.32 -12.90
CA SER A 180 1.47 3.83 -11.58
C SER A 180 0.35 2.99 -10.97
N SER A 181 0.72 1.94 -10.24
CA SER A 181 -0.21 1.10 -9.49
C SER A 181 -0.17 1.42 -8.00
N VAL A 182 -1.29 1.16 -7.34
CA VAL A 182 -1.41 1.30 -5.89
C VAL A 182 -1.93 -0.01 -5.31
N ILE A 183 -1.23 -0.58 -4.35
CA ILE A 183 -1.72 -1.68 -3.51
C ILE A 183 -2.14 -1.07 -2.18
N ILE A 184 -3.40 -1.25 -1.81
CA ILE A 184 -3.95 -0.79 -0.53
C ILE A 184 -4.35 -2.01 0.29
N SER A 185 -3.71 -2.20 1.45
CA SER A 185 -4.22 -3.15 2.44
C SER A 185 -5.09 -2.39 3.44
N THR A 186 -6.27 -2.91 3.73
CA THR A 186 -7.13 -2.37 4.80
C THR A 186 -8.23 -3.36 5.17
N HIS A 187 -8.76 -3.18 6.36
CA HIS A 187 -10.00 -3.82 6.84
C HIS A 187 -11.25 -2.94 6.62
N LEU A 188 -11.07 -1.67 6.21
CA LEU A 188 -12.13 -0.70 5.92
C LEU A 188 -12.51 -0.75 4.43
N ILE A 189 -13.05 -1.89 3.99
CA ILE A 189 -13.27 -2.19 2.57
C ILE A 189 -14.27 -1.24 1.94
N ALA A 190 -15.38 -0.94 2.63
CA ALA A 190 -16.43 -0.06 2.14
C ALA A 190 -15.91 1.33 1.73
N ASP A 191 -14.90 1.85 2.46
CA ASP A 191 -14.32 3.16 2.17
C ASP A 191 -13.49 3.18 0.88
N ILE A 192 -12.73 2.08 0.61
CA ILE A 192 -11.85 2.03 -0.56
C ILE A 192 -12.50 1.38 -1.78
N GLU A 193 -13.58 0.63 -1.62
CA GLU A 193 -14.24 -0.11 -2.69
C GLU A 193 -14.54 0.72 -3.95
N PRO A 194 -14.98 2.00 -3.84
CA PRO A 194 -15.30 2.83 -5.02
C PRO A 194 -14.10 3.10 -5.93
N ILE A 195 -12.87 3.02 -5.42
CA ILE A 195 -11.66 3.35 -6.16
C ILE A 195 -10.89 2.12 -6.68
N LEU A 196 -11.33 0.90 -6.32
CA LEU A 196 -10.63 -0.32 -6.68
C LEU A 196 -10.89 -0.74 -8.13
N ASP A 197 -9.79 -1.01 -8.85
CA ASP A 197 -9.79 -1.70 -10.15
C ASP A 197 -9.78 -3.22 -9.98
N GLU A 198 -8.99 -3.72 -9.02
CA GLU A 198 -8.80 -5.14 -8.76
C GLU A 198 -8.84 -5.45 -7.25
N VAL A 199 -9.16 -6.67 -6.94
CA VAL A 199 -9.23 -7.20 -5.56
C VAL A 199 -8.43 -8.48 -5.47
N ILE A 200 -7.55 -8.55 -4.48
CA ILE A 200 -6.86 -9.75 -4.05
C ILE A 200 -7.39 -10.12 -2.66
N LEU A 201 -8.05 -11.27 -2.55
CA LEU A 201 -8.45 -11.82 -1.25
C LEU A 201 -7.42 -12.83 -0.77
N ILE A 202 -6.93 -12.62 0.45
CA ILE A 202 -5.98 -13.52 1.10
C ILE A 202 -6.54 -14.03 2.43
N ASN A 203 -6.39 -15.32 2.69
CA ASN A 203 -6.70 -15.94 3.97
C ASN A 203 -5.69 -17.02 4.30
N GLN A 204 -5.28 -17.09 5.58
CA GLN A 204 -4.34 -18.12 6.09
C GLN A 204 -3.12 -18.31 5.19
N GLY A 205 -2.56 -17.20 4.67
CA GLY A 205 -1.37 -17.21 3.83
C GLY A 205 -1.58 -17.67 2.38
N GLN A 206 -2.83 -17.85 1.93
CA GLN A 206 -3.16 -18.25 0.56
C GLN A 206 -4.01 -17.21 -0.15
N ILE A 207 -3.79 -17.03 -1.45
CA ILE A 207 -4.66 -16.20 -2.28
C ILE A 207 -5.92 -17.00 -2.63
N LEU A 208 -7.07 -16.48 -2.21
CA LEU A 208 -8.37 -17.08 -2.52
C LEU A 208 -8.91 -16.65 -3.88
N LEU A 209 -8.66 -15.37 -4.25
CA LEU A 209 -9.00 -14.83 -5.56
C LEU A 209 -8.13 -13.61 -5.88
N HIS A 210 -7.98 -13.35 -7.18
CA HIS A 210 -7.45 -12.11 -7.74
C HIS A 210 -8.27 -11.76 -8.97
N GLU A 211 -9.14 -10.77 -8.87
CA GLU A 211 -10.15 -10.47 -9.87
C GLU A 211 -10.41 -8.96 -10.01
N ASN A 212 -11.00 -8.58 -11.16
CA ASN A 212 -11.46 -7.22 -11.40
C ASN A 212 -12.63 -6.88 -10.46
N ALA A 213 -12.57 -5.70 -9.82
CA ALA A 213 -13.56 -5.27 -8.84
C ALA A 213 -14.99 -5.16 -9.42
N ASN A 214 -15.13 -4.67 -10.67
CA ASN A 214 -16.43 -4.57 -11.31
C ASN A 214 -17.00 -5.94 -11.69
N GLN A 215 -16.16 -6.87 -12.14
CA GLN A 215 -16.56 -8.25 -12.44
C GLN A 215 -17.07 -8.95 -11.17
N LEU A 216 -16.38 -8.79 -10.04
CA LEU A 216 -16.85 -9.34 -8.75
C LEU A 216 -18.23 -8.79 -8.36
N ARG A 217 -18.43 -7.45 -8.45
CA ARG A 217 -19.72 -6.85 -8.14
C ARG A 217 -20.86 -7.38 -9.01
N GLN A 218 -20.59 -7.56 -10.31
CA GLN A 218 -21.57 -8.08 -11.26
C GLN A 218 -21.87 -9.58 -11.01
N GLN A 219 -20.84 -10.39 -10.84
CA GLN A 219 -20.95 -11.83 -10.64
C GLN A 219 -21.73 -12.19 -9.38
N TYR A 220 -21.47 -11.50 -8.28
CA TYR A 220 -22.08 -11.78 -6.99
C TYR A 220 -23.29 -10.88 -6.68
N ASN A 221 -23.59 -9.90 -7.52
CA ASN A 221 -24.67 -8.91 -7.34
C ASN A 221 -24.65 -8.26 -5.95
N GLN A 222 -23.47 -7.96 -5.43
CA GLN A 222 -23.26 -7.34 -4.11
C GLN A 222 -21.95 -6.54 -4.09
N SER A 223 -21.78 -5.72 -3.04
CA SER A 223 -20.53 -5.00 -2.80
C SER A 223 -19.39 -5.94 -2.41
N ILE A 224 -18.15 -5.50 -2.63
CA ILE A 224 -16.95 -6.23 -2.22
C ILE A 224 -16.89 -6.35 -0.70
N ASP A 225 -17.34 -5.32 0.05
CA ASP A 225 -17.44 -5.37 1.50
C ASP A 225 -18.40 -6.48 1.96
N ASN A 226 -19.57 -6.60 1.34
CA ASN A 226 -20.52 -7.67 1.64
C ASN A 226 -19.97 -9.06 1.26
N LEU A 227 -19.32 -9.17 0.10
CA LEU A 227 -18.66 -10.41 -0.30
C LEU A 227 -17.62 -10.84 0.72
N PHE A 228 -16.79 -9.92 1.16
CA PHE A 228 -15.78 -10.15 2.18
C PHE A 228 -16.42 -10.60 3.52
N ARG A 229 -17.44 -9.87 4.02
CA ARG A 229 -18.15 -10.22 5.25
C ARG A 229 -18.77 -11.60 5.18
N ASN A 230 -19.35 -11.97 4.04
CA ASN A 230 -19.94 -13.30 3.84
C ASN A 230 -18.88 -14.40 3.81
N GLN A 231 -17.73 -14.16 3.18
CA GLN A 231 -16.61 -15.09 3.10
C GLN A 231 -15.95 -15.33 4.46
N PHE A 232 -15.89 -14.29 5.31
CA PHE A 232 -15.17 -14.33 6.60
C PHE A 232 -16.08 -14.20 7.83
N ARG A 233 -17.36 -14.59 7.70
CA ARG A 233 -18.39 -14.40 8.73
C ARG A 233 -18.12 -15.12 10.06
N PHE A 234 -17.19 -16.05 10.10
CA PHE A 234 -16.87 -16.91 11.24
C PHE A 234 -15.40 -16.88 11.66
N TYR A 235 -14.66 -15.83 11.30
CA TYR A 235 -13.25 -15.63 11.68
C TYR A 235 -13.08 -14.42 12.59
#